data_da3c9b43244e4194624b0a5e74fadd3c
#
_entry.id   da3c9b43244e4194624b0a5e74fadd3c
#
_cell.length_a   1.000
_cell.length_b   1.000
_cell.length_c   1.000
_cell.angle_alpha   90.00
_cell.angle_beta   90.00
_cell.angle_gamma   90.00
#
_symmetry.space_group_name_H-M   'P 1'
#
loop_
_entity.id
_entity.type
_entity.pdbx_description
1 polymer ?
#
loop_
_entity_poly.entity_id
_entity_poly.type
_entity_poly.pdbx_seq_one_letter_code
_entity_poly.pdbx_strand_id
1 'polypeptide(L)'
;MKQFRSCRLLFWSVIVALQAGTLLRADTVYQTSPQGKQVVIQRDAIVVKEDSNYLYYKHFDLKERRVEKVSLNKSSLPFQVSKTPAPNRRQIVDVWKRFGYQVTVTNQAGKSTQVFDAYLDFYPPAGRGSLLESVPARTSFPISIEGGNADDVEFSKIARIEFQGQRMKITLRSGEVETGTFLMPTEHPAEARLLGITDHYDPASADVFDFSETLGDLKEIRFDNQ
;
A
#
# COMPACT_ATOMS: atom_id res chain seq x y z
N MET A 1 12.43 -60.84 54.94
CA MET A 1 12.74 -59.40 54.77
C MET A 1 12.81 -59.09 53.29
N LYS A 2 11.78 -58.49 52.73
CA LYS A 2 11.72 -58.10 51.31
C LYS A 2 11.71 -56.56 51.24
N GLN A 3 12.80 -56.01 50.69
CA GLN A 3 12.88 -54.54 50.41
C GLN A 3 12.08 -54.17 49.18
N PHE A 4 11.10 -53.33 49.38
CA PHE A 4 10.38 -52.62 48.27
C PHE A 4 11.23 -51.44 47.81
N ARG A 5 11.73 -51.52 46.57
CA ARG A 5 12.34 -50.39 45.87
C ARG A 5 11.23 -49.59 45.26
N SER A 6 11.06 -48.38 45.77
CA SER A 6 10.14 -47.35 45.25
C SER A 6 10.70 -46.79 43.95
N CYS A 7 10.03 -47.07 42.81
CA CYS A 7 10.37 -46.51 41.53
C CYS A 7 9.63 -45.16 41.43
N ARG A 8 10.38 -44.05 41.59
CA ARG A 8 9.86 -42.70 41.34
C ARG A 8 9.84 -42.46 39.85
N LEU A 9 8.69 -42.55 39.24
CA LEU A 9 8.40 -42.07 37.91
C LEU A 9 8.39 -40.52 37.91
N LEU A 10 9.47 -39.94 37.40
CA LEU A 10 9.54 -38.53 37.09
C LEU A 10 8.66 -38.26 35.84
N PHE A 11 7.46 -37.74 36.06
CA PHE A 11 6.64 -37.16 35.02
C PHE A 11 7.30 -35.84 34.56
N TRP A 12 8.00 -35.91 33.45
CA TRP A 12 8.37 -34.70 32.71
C TRP A 12 7.12 -34.15 32.04
N SER A 13 6.49 -33.17 32.68
CA SER A 13 5.48 -32.35 32.06
C SER A 13 6.16 -31.48 31.00
N VAL A 14 6.10 -31.91 29.77
CA VAL A 14 6.42 -31.06 28.62
C VAL A 14 5.34 -29.99 28.53
N ILE A 15 5.62 -28.83 29.11
CA ILE A 15 4.85 -27.61 28.85
C ILE A 15 5.17 -27.22 27.40
N VAL A 16 4.34 -27.70 26.49
CA VAL A 16 4.26 -27.11 25.14
C VAL A 16 3.70 -25.72 25.35
N ALA A 17 4.58 -24.74 25.51
CA ALA A 17 4.21 -23.33 25.34
C ALA A 17 3.71 -23.19 23.92
N LEU A 18 2.38 -23.25 23.73
CA LEU A 18 1.74 -22.66 22.59
C LEU A 18 2.15 -21.18 22.60
N GLN A 19 3.18 -20.86 21.84
CA GLN A 19 3.36 -19.51 21.37
C GLN A 19 2.14 -19.22 20.52
N ALA A 20 1.07 -18.75 21.15
CA ALA A 20 0.02 -18.02 20.48
C ALA A 20 0.75 -16.86 19.82
N GLY A 21 1.10 -17.04 18.55
CA GLY A 21 1.61 -15.95 17.74
C GLY A 21 0.66 -14.80 17.98
N THR A 22 1.16 -13.70 18.49
CA THR A 22 0.41 -12.47 18.66
C THR A 22 -0.13 -12.15 17.27
N LEU A 23 -1.39 -12.55 17.04
CA LEU A 23 -2.10 -12.18 15.83
C LEU A 23 -2.00 -10.67 15.76
N LEU A 24 -1.27 -10.19 14.75
CA LEU A 24 -1.18 -8.79 14.42
C LEU A 24 -2.61 -8.29 14.31
N ARG A 25 -3.06 -7.54 15.31
CA ARG A 25 -4.43 -7.03 15.34
C ARG A 25 -4.41 -5.64 14.74
N ALA A 26 -5.10 -5.50 13.63
CA ALA A 26 -5.45 -4.25 13.01
C ALA A 26 -6.84 -3.82 13.44
N ASP A 27 -7.22 -2.62 13.02
CA ASP A 27 -8.59 -2.15 13.20
C ASP A 27 -9.56 -3.10 12.50
N THR A 28 -10.70 -3.32 13.12
CA THR A 28 -11.78 -4.10 12.52
C THR A 28 -12.98 -3.20 12.29
N VAL A 29 -13.43 -3.16 11.04
CA VAL A 29 -14.60 -2.39 10.63
C VAL A 29 -15.83 -3.30 10.64
N TYR A 30 -16.87 -2.88 11.36
CA TYR A 30 -18.15 -3.58 11.48
C TYR A 30 -19.26 -2.72 10.90
N GLN A 31 -20.21 -3.38 10.29
CA GLN A 31 -21.51 -2.80 9.96
C GLN A 31 -22.56 -3.35 10.93
N THR A 32 -23.42 -2.48 11.45
CA THR A 32 -24.52 -2.90 12.33
C THR A 32 -25.81 -2.94 11.53
N SER A 33 -26.42 -4.13 11.46
CA SER A 33 -27.72 -4.28 10.80
C SER A 33 -28.83 -3.57 11.60
N PRO A 34 -30.01 -3.30 10.99
CA PRO A 34 -31.14 -2.73 11.69
C PRO A 34 -31.62 -3.56 12.91
N GLN A 35 -31.31 -4.84 12.92
CA GLN A 35 -31.63 -5.77 14.03
C GLN A 35 -30.53 -5.80 15.10
N GLY A 36 -29.53 -4.89 15.03
CA GLY A 36 -28.44 -4.80 15.98
C GLY A 36 -27.33 -5.86 15.81
N LYS A 37 -27.39 -6.69 14.77
CA LYS A 37 -26.35 -7.68 14.49
C LYS A 37 -25.14 -7.01 13.85
N GLN A 38 -23.97 -7.22 14.43
CA GLN A 38 -22.71 -6.77 13.85
C GLN A 38 -22.20 -7.76 12.80
N VAL A 39 -21.85 -7.24 11.64
CA VAL A 39 -21.21 -7.99 10.55
C VAL A 39 -19.84 -7.37 10.31
N VAL A 40 -18.80 -8.19 10.30
CA VAL A 40 -17.44 -7.74 9.97
C VAL A 40 -17.41 -7.41 8.48
N ILE A 41 -17.07 -6.16 8.15
CA ILE A 41 -16.85 -5.71 6.77
C ILE A 41 -15.41 -5.93 6.39
N GLN A 42 -14.48 -5.46 7.25
CA GLN A 42 -13.04 -5.58 7.01
C GLN A 42 -12.30 -5.87 8.31
N ARG A 43 -11.45 -6.88 8.26
CA ARG A 43 -10.42 -7.14 9.29
C ARG A 43 -9.08 -6.63 8.81
N ASP A 44 -8.18 -6.45 9.74
CA ASP A 44 -6.80 -6.05 9.45
C ASP A 44 -6.72 -4.74 8.63
N ALA A 45 -7.64 -3.81 8.95
CA ALA A 45 -7.67 -2.47 8.39
C ALA A 45 -6.88 -1.48 9.25
N ILE A 46 -6.45 -0.37 8.65
CA ILE A 46 -6.00 0.83 9.35
C ILE A 46 -6.98 1.95 9.02
N VAL A 47 -7.77 2.35 10.00
CA VAL A 47 -8.67 3.50 9.84
C VAL A 47 -7.83 4.77 9.89
N VAL A 48 -7.84 5.51 8.78
CA VAL A 48 -7.04 6.73 8.62
C VAL A 48 -7.83 7.98 8.99
N LYS A 49 -9.12 8.01 8.64
CA LYS A 49 -9.97 9.17 8.88
C LYS A 49 -11.43 8.75 9.02
N GLU A 50 -12.19 9.54 9.75
CA GLU A 50 -13.63 9.44 9.85
C GLU A 50 -14.23 10.84 9.89
N ASP A 51 -15.22 11.09 9.02
CA ASP A 51 -16.01 12.33 9.03
C ASP A 51 -17.51 12.02 9.14
N SER A 52 -18.36 13.01 8.95
CA SER A 52 -19.82 12.87 9.07
C SER A 52 -20.39 11.89 8.02
N ASN A 53 -19.80 11.82 6.86
CA ASN A 53 -20.34 11.13 5.69
C ASN A 53 -19.62 9.83 5.37
N TYR A 54 -18.31 9.75 5.68
CA TYR A 54 -17.47 8.63 5.26
C TYR A 54 -16.56 8.13 6.39
N LEU A 55 -16.25 6.84 6.31
CA LEU A 55 -15.16 6.17 7.02
C LEU A 55 -14.11 5.77 5.99
N TYR A 56 -12.86 6.23 6.19
CA TYR A 56 -11.72 5.93 5.31
C TYR A 56 -10.77 4.98 6.01
N TYR A 57 -10.42 3.90 5.34
CA TYR A 57 -9.45 2.93 5.85
C TYR A 57 -8.59 2.35 4.75
N LYS A 58 -7.46 1.80 5.14
CA LYS A 58 -6.57 1.01 4.28
C LYS A 58 -6.60 -0.44 4.73
N HIS A 59 -6.51 -1.36 3.79
CA HIS A 59 -6.28 -2.77 4.05
C HIS A 59 -5.40 -3.38 2.97
N PHE A 60 -4.80 -4.55 3.26
CA PHE A 60 -4.05 -5.28 2.26
C PHE A 60 -5.00 -6.20 1.47
N ASP A 61 -5.10 -5.98 0.17
CA ASP A 61 -5.81 -6.88 -0.73
C ASP A 61 -4.90 -8.05 -1.10
N LEU A 62 -5.28 -9.25 -0.65
CA LEU A 62 -4.53 -10.48 -0.92
C LEU A 62 -4.55 -10.89 -2.39
N LYS A 63 -5.58 -10.52 -3.15
CA LYS A 63 -5.72 -10.85 -4.56
C LYS A 63 -4.82 -9.96 -5.41
N GLU A 64 -4.93 -8.67 -5.23
CA GLU A 64 -4.13 -7.67 -5.94
C GLU A 64 -2.72 -7.52 -5.35
N ARG A 65 -2.49 -8.08 -4.15
CA ARG A 65 -1.22 -8.04 -3.41
C ARG A 65 -0.71 -6.62 -3.20
N ARG A 66 -1.61 -5.72 -2.88
CA ARG A 66 -1.32 -4.30 -2.62
C ARG A 66 -2.19 -3.73 -1.50
N VAL A 67 -1.78 -2.58 -0.99
CA VAL A 67 -2.59 -1.82 -0.02
C VAL A 67 -3.65 -1.03 -0.77
N GLU A 68 -4.91 -1.28 -0.44
CA GLU A 68 -6.04 -0.55 -0.98
C GLU A 68 -6.56 0.51 -0.01
N LYS A 69 -7.04 1.64 -0.56
CA LYS A 69 -7.76 2.68 0.17
C LYS A 69 -9.25 2.53 -0.11
N VAL A 70 -10.03 2.43 0.96
CA VAL A 70 -11.48 2.28 0.87
C VAL A 70 -12.16 3.44 1.59
N SER A 71 -13.19 4.00 0.96
CA SER A 71 -14.11 4.95 1.58
C SER A 71 -15.51 4.34 1.67
N LEU A 72 -16.03 4.18 2.89
CA LEU A 72 -17.38 3.68 3.14
C LEU A 72 -18.32 4.83 3.45
N ASN A 73 -19.41 4.95 2.71
CA ASN A 73 -20.45 5.92 2.95
C ASN A 73 -21.31 5.50 4.15
N LYS A 74 -21.44 6.40 5.14
CA LYS A 74 -22.21 6.16 6.37
C LYS A 74 -23.72 6.29 6.22
N SER A 75 -24.20 6.84 5.09
CA SER A 75 -25.64 7.10 4.89
C SER A 75 -26.46 5.83 4.79
N SER A 76 -25.88 4.70 4.43
CA SER A 76 -26.60 3.45 4.22
C SER A 76 -26.79 2.64 5.50
N LEU A 77 -25.79 2.57 6.38
CA LEU A 77 -25.84 1.84 7.66
C LEU A 77 -24.74 2.34 8.61
N PRO A 78 -24.95 2.31 9.93
CA PRO A 78 -23.93 2.72 10.88
C PRO A 78 -22.74 1.74 10.88
N PHE A 79 -21.54 2.30 10.85
CA PHE A 79 -20.30 1.56 11.03
C PHE A 79 -19.75 1.74 12.43
N GLN A 80 -19.10 0.73 12.93
CA GLN A 80 -18.34 0.73 14.17
C GLN A 80 -16.93 0.26 13.91
N VAL A 81 -15.96 0.83 14.61
CA VAL A 81 -14.55 0.50 14.47
C VAL A 81 -14.01 0.05 15.82
N SER A 82 -13.46 -1.15 15.85
CA SER A 82 -12.60 -1.58 16.94
C SER A 82 -11.17 -1.19 16.60
N LYS A 83 -10.68 -0.12 17.25
CA LYS A 83 -9.35 0.42 17.01
C LYS A 83 -8.26 -0.39 17.69
N THR A 84 -7.15 -0.53 17.01
CA THR A 84 -5.93 -1.15 17.53
C THR A 84 -4.93 -0.08 17.99
N PRO A 85 -4.17 -0.31 19.06
CA PRO A 85 -3.13 0.62 19.49
C PRO A 85 -2.09 0.91 18.40
N ALA A 86 -1.59 2.15 18.36
CA ALA A 86 -0.65 2.63 17.34
C ALA A 86 0.60 1.74 17.12
N PRO A 87 1.25 1.16 18.16
CA PRO A 87 2.39 0.27 17.96
C PRO A 87 2.06 -0.96 17.10
N ASN A 88 0.84 -1.51 17.28
CA ASN A 88 0.41 -2.68 16.51
C ASN A 88 0.11 -2.33 15.04
N ARG A 89 -0.37 -1.10 14.79
CA ARG A 89 -0.57 -0.60 13.41
C ARG A 89 0.74 -0.57 12.64
N ARG A 90 1.82 -0.10 13.27
CA ARG A 90 3.14 -0.08 12.63
C ARG A 90 3.59 -1.49 12.24
N GLN A 91 3.38 -2.49 13.09
CA GLN A 91 3.71 -3.88 12.77
C GLN A 91 2.96 -4.41 11.54
N ILE A 92 1.71 -3.97 11.32
CA ILE A 92 0.91 -4.33 10.15
C ILE A 92 1.52 -3.72 8.89
N VAL A 93 1.86 -2.44 8.94
CA VAL A 93 2.55 -1.76 7.84
C VAL A 93 3.89 -2.44 7.53
N ASP A 94 4.64 -2.88 8.54
CA ASP A 94 5.89 -3.62 8.36
C ASP A 94 5.68 -4.97 7.65
N VAL A 95 4.51 -5.59 7.81
CA VAL A 95 4.14 -6.77 7.01
C VAL A 95 3.80 -6.36 5.58
N TRP A 96 3.02 -5.30 5.39
CA TRP A 96 2.61 -4.83 4.05
C TRP A 96 3.78 -4.43 3.18
N LYS A 97 4.84 -3.87 3.76
CA LYS A 97 6.09 -3.51 3.04
C LYS A 97 6.78 -4.69 2.35
N ARG A 98 6.46 -5.92 2.70
CA ARG A 98 7.05 -7.12 2.08
C ARG A 98 6.40 -7.48 0.75
N PHE A 99 5.33 -6.78 0.39
CA PHE A 99 4.59 -7.01 -0.83
C PHE A 99 4.73 -5.84 -1.78
N GLY A 100 4.47 -6.08 -3.06
CA GLY A 100 4.55 -5.06 -4.09
C GLY A 100 5.97 -4.60 -4.40
N TYR A 101 6.06 -3.51 -5.14
CA TYR A 101 7.34 -2.94 -5.57
C TYR A 101 7.90 -2.00 -4.53
N GLN A 102 9.21 -2.12 -4.28
CA GLN A 102 9.94 -1.20 -3.44
C GLN A 102 10.77 -0.26 -4.32
N VAL A 103 10.67 1.03 -4.04
CA VAL A 103 11.35 2.06 -4.80
C VAL A 103 11.92 3.14 -3.89
N THR A 104 13.02 3.74 -4.32
CA THR A 104 13.52 5.00 -3.76
C THR A 104 13.14 6.12 -4.71
N VAL A 105 12.34 7.06 -4.24
CA VAL A 105 11.86 8.20 -5.00
C VAL A 105 12.64 9.44 -4.58
N THR A 106 13.16 10.19 -5.56
CA THR A 106 13.79 11.49 -5.33
C THR A 106 12.95 12.56 -6.04
N ASN A 107 12.51 13.55 -5.31
CA ASN A 107 11.72 14.65 -5.88
C ASN A 107 12.62 15.77 -6.45
N GLN A 108 12.00 16.77 -7.09
CA GLN A 108 12.72 17.91 -7.69
C GLN A 108 13.53 18.73 -6.67
N ALA A 109 13.10 18.74 -5.40
CA ALA A 109 13.84 19.39 -4.30
C ALA A 109 15.04 18.55 -3.81
N GLY A 110 15.30 17.37 -4.38
CA GLY A 110 16.38 16.47 -4.00
C GLY A 110 16.12 15.64 -2.74
N LYS A 111 14.91 15.68 -2.18
CA LYS A 111 14.52 14.82 -1.05
C LYS A 111 14.27 13.40 -1.57
N SER A 112 14.91 12.42 -0.93
CA SER A 112 14.69 11.01 -1.23
C SER A 112 13.81 10.37 -0.16
N THR A 113 12.87 9.53 -0.62
CA THR A 113 11.92 8.78 0.23
C THR A 113 11.87 7.34 -0.23
N GLN A 114 11.97 6.39 0.69
CA GLN A 114 11.73 4.98 0.39
C GLN A 114 10.22 4.71 0.41
N VAL A 115 9.73 4.12 -0.67
CA VAL A 115 8.30 3.82 -0.87
C VAL A 115 8.16 2.32 -1.09
N PHE A 116 7.20 1.73 -0.41
CA PHE A 116 6.85 0.32 -0.49
C PHE A 116 5.47 0.17 -1.12
N ASP A 117 5.21 -0.97 -1.74
CA ASP A 117 3.97 -1.24 -2.48
C ASP A 117 3.66 -0.12 -3.49
N ALA A 118 4.68 0.26 -4.26
CA ALA A 118 4.60 1.36 -5.21
C ALA A 118 3.75 0.98 -6.43
N TYR A 119 2.88 1.89 -6.85
CA TYR A 119 2.06 1.76 -8.06
C TYR A 119 1.68 3.14 -8.62
N LEU A 120 1.27 3.18 -9.87
CA LEU A 120 0.70 4.38 -10.48
C LEU A 120 -0.82 4.39 -10.34
N ASP A 121 -1.37 5.57 -10.10
CA ASP A 121 -2.80 5.82 -10.13
C ASP A 121 -3.09 7.19 -10.75
N PHE A 122 -4.34 7.43 -11.14
CA PHE A 122 -4.74 8.56 -11.95
C PHE A 122 -5.88 9.31 -11.30
N TYR A 123 -5.71 10.62 -11.19
CA TYR A 123 -6.65 11.50 -10.50
C TYR A 123 -7.08 12.64 -11.40
N PRO A 124 -8.29 13.21 -11.20
CA PRO A 124 -8.64 14.46 -11.84
C PRO A 124 -7.68 15.55 -11.36
N PRO A 125 -7.32 16.52 -12.21
CA PRO A 125 -6.54 17.67 -11.79
C PRO A 125 -7.21 18.41 -10.63
N ALA A 126 -6.43 19.00 -9.74
CA ALA A 126 -6.93 19.73 -8.58
C ALA A 126 -8.02 20.74 -8.96
N GLY A 127 -9.17 20.68 -8.27
CA GLY A 127 -10.32 21.55 -8.52
C GLY A 127 -11.24 21.11 -9.67
N ARG A 128 -11.01 20.00 -10.32
CA ARG A 128 -11.84 19.46 -11.41
C ARG A 128 -12.45 18.11 -11.03
N GLY A 129 -13.54 18.08 -10.33
CA GLY A 129 -14.48 16.95 -10.13
C GLY A 129 -13.89 15.54 -10.09
N SER A 130 -14.57 14.58 -10.66
CA SER A 130 -14.12 13.19 -10.82
C SER A 130 -13.63 12.91 -12.23
N LEU A 131 -12.76 11.91 -12.41
CA LEU A 131 -12.49 11.36 -13.73
C LEU A 131 -13.80 10.79 -14.31
N LEU A 132 -14.11 11.12 -15.57
CA LEU A 132 -15.29 10.59 -16.27
C LEU A 132 -15.11 9.09 -16.57
N GLU A 133 -13.86 8.64 -16.67
CA GLU A 133 -13.48 7.25 -16.87
C GLU A 133 -12.65 6.75 -15.69
N SER A 134 -12.90 5.52 -15.26
CA SER A 134 -12.05 4.84 -14.29
C SER A 134 -10.81 4.32 -15.02
N VAL A 135 -9.68 4.94 -14.78
CA VAL A 135 -8.39 4.42 -15.23
C VAL A 135 -7.84 3.52 -14.11
N PRO A 136 -7.63 2.23 -14.37
CA PRO A 136 -7.14 1.33 -13.33
C PRO A 136 -5.72 1.68 -12.91
N ALA A 137 -5.44 1.56 -11.62
CA ALA A 137 -4.09 1.63 -11.07
C ALA A 137 -3.20 0.53 -11.69
N ARG A 138 -1.90 0.81 -11.88
CA ARG A 138 -0.98 -0.11 -12.58
C ARG A 138 0.42 -0.14 -11.99
N THR A 139 1.12 -1.20 -12.28
CA THR A 139 2.54 -1.41 -11.96
C THR A 139 3.39 -1.44 -13.22
N SER A 140 3.10 -0.49 -14.12
CA SER A 140 3.83 -0.26 -15.36
C SER A 140 3.87 1.22 -15.71
N PHE A 141 4.86 1.63 -16.53
CA PHE A 141 4.95 2.98 -17.06
C PHE A 141 4.60 2.99 -18.54
N PRO A 142 3.45 3.58 -18.91
CA PRO A 142 3.13 3.82 -20.30
C PRO A 142 4.01 4.94 -20.85
N ILE A 143 4.77 4.64 -21.90
CA ILE A 143 5.73 5.55 -22.52
C ILE A 143 5.52 5.61 -24.03
N SER A 144 5.58 6.80 -24.59
CA SER A 144 5.77 7.00 -26.02
C SER A 144 7.28 7.16 -26.31
N ILE A 145 7.87 6.12 -26.90
CA ILE A 145 9.32 6.06 -27.19
C ILE A 145 9.66 7.01 -28.33
N GLU A 146 10.80 7.68 -28.25
CA GLU A 146 11.32 8.51 -29.35
C GLU A 146 11.57 7.61 -30.57
N GLY A 147 10.86 7.83 -31.66
CA GLY A 147 10.90 7.00 -32.87
C GLY A 147 9.56 6.32 -33.20
N GLY A 148 8.55 6.42 -32.34
CA GLY A 148 7.15 6.26 -32.73
C GLY A 148 6.38 5.09 -32.17
N ASN A 149 6.92 4.29 -31.27
CA ASN A 149 6.18 3.22 -30.62
C ASN A 149 5.74 3.61 -29.20
N ALA A 150 4.51 3.24 -28.84
CA ALA A 150 4.09 3.25 -27.45
C ALA A 150 4.43 1.90 -26.83
N ASP A 151 4.93 1.91 -25.59
CA ASP A 151 5.16 0.71 -24.80
C ASP A 151 4.61 0.92 -23.38
N ASP A 152 4.34 -0.19 -22.68
CA ASP A 152 3.92 -0.22 -21.29
C ASP A 152 4.95 -1.02 -20.48
N VAL A 153 5.94 -0.32 -19.95
CA VAL A 153 7.12 -0.94 -19.32
C VAL A 153 6.79 -1.37 -17.90
N GLU A 154 6.73 -2.66 -17.68
CA GLU A 154 6.48 -3.28 -16.38
C GLU A 154 7.52 -2.86 -15.32
N PHE A 155 7.08 -2.55 -14.10
CA PHE A 155 7.99 -2.20 -12.99
C PHE A 155 9.05 -3.27 -12.71
N SER A 156 8.72 -4.53 -12.93
CA SER A 156 9.66 -5.65 -12.79
C SER A 156 10.87 -5.56 -13.70
N LYS A 157 10.73 -4.91 -14.86
CA LYS A 157 11.81 -4.73 -15.85
C LYS A 157 12.64 -3.49 -15.59
N ILE A 158 12.18 -2.54 -14.78
CA ILE A 158 12.81 -1.23 -14.59
C ILE A 158 13.83 -1.29 -13.46
N ALA A 159 15.00 -0.73 -13.70
CA ALA A 159 15.98 -0.44 -12.66
C ALA A 159 15.87 1.02 -12.18
N ARG A 160 15.63 1.96 -13.10
CA ARG A 160 15.63 3.39 -12.81
C ARG A 160 14.82 4.19 -13.83
N ILE A 161 14.15 5.23 -13.36
CA ILE A 161 13.54 6.26 -14.21
C ILE A 161 14.08 7.62 -13.78
N GLU A 162 14.52 8.42 -14.75
CA GLU A 162 14.94 9.82 -14.58
C GLU A 162 13.96 10.72 -15.33
N PHE A 163 13.44 11.74 -14.65
CA PHE A 163 12.50 12.70 -15.22
C PHE A 163 13.22 14.00 -15.60
N GLN A 164 12.98 14.48 -16.80
CA GLN A 164 13.53 15.74 -17.35
C GLN A 164 12.36 16.55 -17.95
N GLY A 165 11.59 17.19 -17.09
CA GLY A 165 10.32 17.79 -17.50
C GLY A 165 9.32 16.72 -17.94
N GLN A 166 8.85 16.80 -19.20
CA GLN A 166 7.95 15.79 -19.76
C GLN A 166 8.66 14.54 -20.29
N ARG A 167 9.98 14.59 -20.44
CA ARG A 167 10.77 13.45 -20.92
C ARG A 167 11.15 12.53 -19.76
N MET A 168 11.18 11.25 -20.07
CA MET A 168 11.65 10.20 -19.17
C MET A 168 12.76 9.42 -19.83
N LYS A 169 13.76 9.06 -19.04
CA LYS A 169 14.79 8.08 -19.39
C LYS A 169 14.60 6.88 -18.49
N ILE A 170 14.24 5.76 -19.06
CA ILE A 170 14.02 4.48 -18.37
C ILE A 170 15.25 3.62 -18.59
N THR A 171 15.92 3.22 -17.52
CA THR A 171 16.99 2.23 -17.56
C THR A 171 16.39 0.89 -17.13
N LEU A 172 16.42 -0.09 -18.01
CA LEU A 172 15.94 -1.43 -17.74
C LEU A 172 16.97 -2.23 -16.92
N ARG A 173 16.52 -3.29 -16.25
CA ARG A 173 17.41 -4.22 -15.54
C ARG A 173 18.35 -4.97 -16.47
N SER A 174 18.01 -5.08 -17.76
CA SER A 174 18.89 -5.59 -18.82
C SER A 174 20.08 -4.67 -19.12
N GLY A 175 20.06 -3.42 -18.68
CA GLY A 175 21.00 -2.37 -19.03
C GLY A 175 20.59 -1.54 -20.26
N GLU A 176 19.52 -1.93 -20.94
CA GLU A 176 18.95 -1.16 -22.05
C GLU A 176 18.36 0.16 -21.53
N VAL A 177 18.40 1.17 -22.38
CA VAL A 177 17.90 2.52 -22.04
C VAL A 177 16.87 2.94 -23.07
N GLU A 178 15.69 3.27 -22.60
CA GLU A 178 14.59 3.82 -23.39
C GLU A 178 14.39 5.30 -23.02
N THR A 179 14.11 6.13 -24.00
CA THR A 179 13.81 7.55 -23.81
C THR A 179 12.51 7.90 -24.50
N GLY A 180 11.65 8.63 -23.81
CA GLY A 180 10.35 9.00 -24.34
C GLY A 180 9.61 9.97 -23.43
N THR A 181 8.30 10.06 -23.64
CA THR A 181 7.40 10.88 -22.84
C THR A 181 6.34 9.99 -22.18
N PHE A 182 5.90 10.37 -20.99
CA PHE A 182 4.80 9.67 -20.33
C PHE A 182 3.53 9.71 -21.18
N LEU A 183 2.97 8.55 -21.47
CA LEU A 183 1.73 8.43 -22.21
C LEU A 183 0.55 8.33 -21.23
N MET A 184 -0.26 9.40 -21.15
CA MET A 184 -1.44 9.37 -20.30
C MET A 184 -2.45 8.34 -20.85
N PRO A 185 -2.92 7.37 -20.04
CA PRO A 185 -3.82 6.30 -20.52
C PRO A 185 -5.28 6.74 -20.67
N THR A 186 -5.56 8.03 -20.73
CA THR A 186 -6.87 8.63 -20.92
C THR A 186 -6.75 9.91 -21.73
N GLU A 187 -7.76 10.19 -22.56
CA GLU A 187 -7.89 11.45 -23.30
C GLU A 187 -8.39 12.60 -22.41
N HIS A 188 -8.97 12.28 -21.25
CA HIS A 188 -9.43 13.28 -20.30
C HIS A 188 -8.27 13.85 -19.48
N PRO A 189 -8.35 15.13 -19.09
CA PRO A 189 -7.35 15.72 -18.20
C PRO A 189 -7.22 14.91 -16.92
N ALA A 190 -6.03 14.36 -16.71
CA ALA A 190 -5.71 13.55 -15.54
C ALA A 190 -4.30 13.88 -15.03
N GLU A 191 -4.05 13.60 -13.77
CA GLU A 191 -2.78 13.71 -13.10
C GLU A 191 -2.32 12.29 -12.72
N ALA A 192 -1.18 11.87 -13.24
CA ALA A 192 -0.57 10.61 -12.85
C ALA A 192 0.22 10.80 -11.56
N ARG A 193 0.00 9.93 -10.59
CA ARG A 193 0.68 9.95 -9.29
C ARG A 193 1.31 8.61 -8.99
N LEU A 194 2.51 8.66 -8.41
CA LEU A 194 3.10 7.49 -7.77
C LEU A 194 2.60 7.41 -6.34
N LEU A 195 2.01 6.27 -6.00
CA LEU A 195 1.48 5.99 -4.68
C LEU A 195 2.22 4.82 -4.03
N GLY A 196 2.03 4.69 -2.72
CA GLY A 196 2.56 3.60 -1.93
C GLY A 196 2.47 3.89 -0.44
N ILE A 197 3.29 3.21 0.35
CA ILE A 197 3.42 3.43 1.80
C ILE A 197 4.86 3.76 2.15
N THR A 198 5.06 4.56 3.21
CA THR A 198 6.39 4.93 3.71
C THR A 198 6.59 4.43 5.13
N ASP A 199 7.84 4.48 5.61
CA ASP A 199 8.16 4.26 7.02
C ASP A 199 7.80 5.46 7.93
N HIS A 200 7.45 6.58 7.31
CA HIS A 200 7.14 7.78 8.08
C HIS A 200 5.77 7.64 8.74
N TYR A 201 5.76 7.68 10.06
CA TYR A 201 4.55 7.72 10.87
C TYR A 201 4.40 9.13 11.45
N ASP A 202 3.42 9.88 10.98
CA ASP A 202 2.99 11.13 11.60
C ASP A 202 1.68 10.87 12.37
N PRO A 203 1.71 10.88 13.72
CA PRO A 203 0.51 10.66 14.52
C PRO A 203 -0.52 11.78 14.39
N ALA A 204 -0.13 12.97 13.89
CA ALA A 204 -1.02 14.08 13.65
C ALA A 204 -1.69 14.04 12.27
N SER A 205 -1.16 13.23 11.36
CA SER A 205 -1.69 13.08 10.01
C SER A 205 -2.80 12.04 9.95
N ALA A 206 -3.87 12.35 9.22
CA ALA A 206 -4.90 11.38 8.88
C ALA A 206 -4.40 10.33 7.87
N ASP A 207 -3.37 10.67 7.09
CA ASP A 207 -2.77 9.84 6.04
C ASP A 207 -1.48 9.18 6.53
N VAL A 208 -1.60 8.47 7.64
CA VAL A 208 -0.52 7.69 8.25
C VAL A 208 0.05 6.69 7.24
N PHE A 209 1.39 6.72 7.09
CA PHE A 209 2.13 5.87 6.16
C PHE A 209 1.79 6.05 4.68
N ASP A 210 1.11 7.10 4.29
CA ASP A 210 0.76 7.32 2.91
C ASP A 210 1.87 8.02 2.12
N PHE A 211 2.07 7.58 0.88
CA PHE A 211 2.89 8.25 -0.09
C PHE A 211 2.06 8.55 -1.34
N SER A 212 2.09 9.79 -1.79
CA SER A 212 1.41 10.20 -3.01
C SER A 212 2.08 11.45 -3.56
N GLU A 213 2.84 11.31 -4.65
CA GLU A 213 3.46 12.43 -5.35
C GLU A 213 3.12 12.39 -6.85
N THR A 214 2.95 13.56 -7.47
CA THR A 214 2.71 13.64 -8.92
C THR A 214 3.99 13.28 -9.68
N LEU A 215 3.87 12.69 -10.85
CA LEU A 215 5.05 12.39 -11.66
C LEU A 215 5.84 13.65 -12.04
N GLY A 216 5.17 14.81 -12.16
CA GLY A 216 5.81 16.09 -12.45
C GLY A 216 6.73 16.60 -11.33
N ASP A 217 6.49 16.19 -10.10
CA ASP A 217 7.30 16.58 -8.94
C ASP A 217 8.51 15.66 -8.72
N LEU A 218 8.58 14.57 -9.46
CA LEU A 218 9.64 13.59 -9.35
C LEU A 218 10.85 13.95 -10.22
N LYS A 219 12.03 13.69 -9.68
CA LYS A 219 13.31 13.75 -10.39
C LYS A 219 13.79 12.35 -10.79
N GLU A 220 13.62 11.39 -9.89
CA GLU A 220 14.10 10.02 -10.08
C GLU A 220 13.24 9.01 -9.32
N ILE A 221 13.02 7.85 -9.92
CA ILE A 221 12.56 6.64 -9.24
C ILE A 221 13.60 5.55 -9.47
N ARG A 222 14.08 4.95 -8.39
CA ARG A 222 14.98 3.79 -8.44
C ARG A 222 14.25 2.59 -7.89
N PHE A 223 14.18 1.52 -8.66
CA PHE A 223 13.54 0.28 -8.26
C PHE A 223 14.54 -0.62 -7.54
N ASP A 224 14.24 -0.99 -6.30
CA ASP A 224 15.06 -1.90 -5.53
C ASP A 224 15.04 -3.30 -6.15
N ASN A 225 16.10 -4.07 -5.93
CA ASN A 225 16.13 -5.47 -6.37
C ASN A 225 15.08 -6.26 -5.56
N GLN A 226 14.15 -6.88 -6.25
CA GLN A 226 13.25 -7.88 -5.69
C GLN A 226 13.92 -9.23 -5.61
#